data_655b4ff2c89dbad29e3782a3570997f5
#
_entry.id   655b4ff2c89dbad29e3782a3570997f5
#
_cell.length_a   1.000
_cell.length_b   1.000
_cell.length_c   1.000
_cell.angle_alpha   90.00
_cell.angle_beta   90.00
_cell.angle_gamma   90.00
#
_symmetry.space_group_name_H-M   'P 1'
#
loop_
_entity.id
_entity.type
_entity.pdbx_description
1 polymer ?
#
loop_
_entity_poly.entity_id
_entity_poly.type
_entity_poly.pdbx_seq_one_letter_code
_entity_poly.pdbx_strand_id
1 'polypeptide(L)'
;MNRGNRLSLPLNVTFRIANTFTDSLVKLKDEEKKAVKTTAFDLQTNPVNPGFNFHKTEGAKDPNFWSVRVNRDIRLIVHRTKSSLLLCYVGHHDDAYRWAERRKLETHPKTGAAQLVEVRETVREIPVPTVVEKKEPAPEPEVPSKPLLYADVPRTTLLNYGVPEEWLDDVYQADEDSILEIAEHLPGEASEAVLELATGGAPRVTAPATEPEDPFEHPDAQRRFREMSNADVLERALNYPWEKWMIFLHPEQQQIVERDYNGPARVSGSAGTGKTIVALHRAVHLTRQNTDARVLLTTLSEALAASLEQLLRRL
;
A
#
# COMPACT_ATOMS: atom_id res chain seq x y z
N MET A 1 12.02 11.05 37.25
CA MET A 1 10.54 10.95 37.32
C MET A 1 9.98 11.54 36.03
N ASN A 2 9.84 10.72 35.00
CA ASN A 2 9.35 11.16 33.71
C ASN A 2 7.86 10.78 33.62
N ARG A 3 6.98 11.77 33.83
CA ARG A 3 5.54 11.58 33.69
C ARG A 3 5.25 11.44 32.20
N GLY A 4 5.14 10.20 31.74
CA GLY A 4 4.71 9.88 30.38
C GLY A 4 3.38 10.60 30.08
N ASN A 5 3.40 11.36 29.02
CA ASN A 5 2.28 12.09 28.47
C ASN A 5 1.19 11.07 28.07
N ARG A 6 0.25 10.78 28.99
CA ARG A 6 -0.93 9.96 28.70
C ARG A 6 -1.87 10.81 27.85
N LEU A 7 -1.71 10.75 26.54
CA LEU A 7 -2.73 11.21 25.62
C LEU A 7 -3.96 10.31 25.80
N SER A 8 -4.94 10.78 26.58
CA SER A 8 -6.25 10.14 26.63
C SER A 8 -6.90 10.31 25.25
N LEU A 9 -7.12 9.21 24.55
CA LEU A 9 -7.91 9.23 23.33
C LEU A 9 -9.36 9.56 23.68
N PRO A 10 -10.05 10.41 22.91
CA PRO A 10 -11.49 10.61 23.06
C PRO A 10 -12.23 9.31 22.74
N LEU A 11 -13.49 9.18 23.22
CA LEU A 11 -14.34 8.02 22.98
C LEU A 11 -14.68 7.78 21.49
N ASN A 12 -14.38 8.73 20.61
CA ASN A 12 -14.66 8.67 19.17
C ASN A 12 -13.36 8.73 18.38
N VAL A 13 -12.61 7.61 18.35
CA VAL A 13 -11.39 7.47 17.55
C VAL A 13 -11.76 6.77 16.24
N THR A 14 -11.45 7.38 15.11
CA THR A 14 -11.58 6.72 13.81
C THR A 14 -10.53 5.61 13.72
N PHE A 15 -11.01 4.37 13.56
CA PHE A 15 -10.17 3.19 13.46
C PHE A 15 -10.03 2.76 12.02
N ARG A 16 -8.78 2.62 11.56
CA ARG A 16 -8.48 2.25 10.18
C ARG A 16 -7.44 1.14 10.12
N ILE A 17 -7.43 0.41 9.01
CA ILE A 17 -6.40 -0.57 8.67
C ILE A 17 -5.77 -0.22 7.33
N ALA A 18 -4.44 -0.33 7.23
CA ALA A 18 -3.70 -0.18 5.99
C ALA A 18 -3.57 -1.52 5.25
N ASN A 19 -3.45 -1.49 3.93
CA ASN A 19 -3.14 -2.69 3.14
C ASN A 19 -1.80 -3.33 3.58
N THR A 20 -0.78 -2.50 3.91
CA THR A 20 0.51 -2.99 4.43
C THR A 20 0.38 -3.81 5.72
N PHE A 21 -0.61 -3.52 6.57
CA PHE A 21 -0.95 -4.35 7.72
C PHE A 21 -1.50 -5.71 7.27
N THR A 22 -2.45 -5.71 6.34
CA THR A 22 -3.05 -6.96 5.85
C THR A 22 -2.01 -7.84 5.14
N ASP A 23 -1.16 -7.25 4.31
CA ASP A 23 -0.10 -7.94 3.58
C ASP A 23 0.96 -8.54 4.51
N SER A 24 1.29 -7.85 5.59
CA SER A 24 2.22 -8.35 6.59
C SER A 24 1.60 -9.43 7.48
N LEU A 25 0.32 -9.31 7.81
CA LEU A 25 -0.40 -10.30 8.61
C LEU A 25 -0.47 -11.67 7.91
N VAL A 26 -0.63 -11.70 6.58
CA VAL A 26 -0.63 -12.95 5.79
C VAL A 26 0.66 -13.75 5.97
N LYS A 27 1.79 -13.08 6.15
CA LYS A 27 3.12 -13.70 6.27
C LYS A 27 3.37 -14.38 7.62
N LEU A 28 2.53 -14.12 8.62
CA LEU A 28 2.65 -14.71 9.96
C LEU A 28 2.11 -16.15 10.00
N LYS A 29 2.50 -16.89 11.03
CA LYS A 29 1.95 -18.22 11.34
C LYS A 29 0.52 -18.10 11.89
N ASP A 30 -0.27 -19.16 11.79
CA ASP A 30 -1.69 -19.12 12.16
C ASP A 30 -1.94 -18.78 13.64
N GLU A 31 -1.09 -19.23 14.55
CA GLU A 31 -1.18 -18.89 15.97
C GLU A 31 -0.88 -17.39 16.21
N GLU A 32 0.10 -16.85 15.49
CA GLU A 32 0.46 -15.43 15.56
C GLU A 32 -0.65 -14.57 14.97
N LYS A 33 -1.22 -14.97 13.81
CA LYS A 33 -2.38 -14.31 13.20
C LYS A 33 -3.54 -14.22 14.17
N LYS A 34 -3.84 -15.31 14.90
CA LYS A 34 -4.92 -15.34 15.90
C LYS A 34 -4.67 -14.33 17.02
N ALA A 35 -3.45 -14.27 17.54
CA ALA A 35 -3.08 -13.30 18.58
C ALA A 35 -3.18 -11.85 18.08
N VAL A 36 -2.73 -11.58 16.83
CA VAL A 36 -2.85 -10.25 16.22
C VAL A 36 -4.30 -9.84 16.04
N LYS A 37 -5.16 -10.73 15.57
CA LYS A 37 -6.60 -10.46 15.40
C LYS A 37 -7.25 -10.09 16.73
N THR A 38 -6.96 -10.83 17.79
CA THR A 38 -7.45 -10.51 19.15
C THR A 38 -6.98 -9.13 19.59
N THR A 39 -5.69 -8.83 19.42
CA THR A 39 -5.13 -7.51 19.78
C THR A 39 -5.76 -6.38 18.95
N ALA A 40 -5.98 -6.56 17.66
CA ALA A 40 -6.62 -5.56 16.80
C ALA A 40 -8.08 -5.31 17.21
N PHE A 41 -8.82 -6.36 17.55
CA PHE A 41 -10.18 -6.27 18.04
C PHE A 41 -10.25 -5.52 19.39
N ASP A 42 -9.38 -5.89 20.32
CA ASP A 42 -9.28 -5.22 21.62
C ASP A 42 -8.93 -3.74 21.47
N LEU A 43 -8.01 -3.39 20.54
CA LEU A 43 -7.63 -2.00 20.24
C LEU A 43 -8.80 -1.18 19.70
N GLN A 44 -9.66 -1.77 18.86
CA GLN A 44 -10.84 -1.08 18.33
C GLN A 44 -11.90 -0.90 19.43
N THR A 45 -12.12 -1.94 20.22
CA THR A 45 -13.18 -1.92 21.25
C THR A 45 -12.83 -1.02 22.43
N ASN A 46 -11.55 -0.97 22.82
CA ASN A 46 -11.07 -0.15 23.92
C ASN A 46 -9.66 0.40 23.69
N PRO A 47 -9.50 1.39 22.79
CA PRO A 47 -8.20 1.95 22.42
C PRO A 47 -7.45 2.65 23.56
N VAL A 48 -8.12 2.91 24.68
CA VAL A 48 -7.56 3.56 25.89
C VAL A 48 -7.14 2.56 26.96
N ASN A 49 -7.31 1.26 26.73
CA ASN A 49 -6.97 0.24 27.73
C ASN A 49 -5.48 0.35 28.15
N PRO A 50 -5.19 0.55 29.46
CA PRO A 50 -3.80 0.65 29.94
C PRO A 50 -2.99 -0.63 29.74
N GLY A 51 -3.66 -1.77 29.51
CA GLY A 51 -3.03 -3.06 29.21
C GLY A 51 -2.31 -3.09 27.85
N PHE A 52 -2.69 -2.18 26.92
CA PHE A 52 -1.91 -1.96 25.72
C PHE A 52 -0.67 -1.15 26.08
N ASN A 53 0.44 -1.80 26.21
CA ASN A 53 1.73 -1.12 26.33
C ASN A 53 2.08 -0.51 24.97
N PHE A 54 1.55 0.70 24.71
CA PHE A 54 1.99 1.50 23.59
C PHE A 54 3.42 2.01 23.86
N HIS A 55 4.35 1.55 23.07
CA HIS A 55 5.73 2.04 23.09
C HIS A 55 5.93 2.94 21.88
N LYS A 56 6.48 4.12 22.11
CA LYS A 56 6.89 4.98 21.01
C LYS A 56 7.99 4.27 20.22
N THR A 57 7.88 4.25 18.91
CA THR A 57 8.88 3.61 18.05
C THR A 57 10.11 4.49 18.01
N GLU A 58 11.16 4.12 18.74
CA GLU A 58 12.43 4.85 18.71
C GLU A 58 13.05 4.71 17.32
N GLY A 59 13.55 5.83 16.77
CA GLY A 59 14.12 5.87 15.41
C GLY A 59 13.12 6.05 14.27
N ALA A 60 11.82 5.91 14.52
CA ALA A 60 10.82 6.16 13.49
C ALA A 60 10.86 7.61 12.99
N LYS A 61 10.82 7.79 11.67
CA LYS A 61 10.77 9.14 11.03
C LYS A 61 9.43 9.84 11.32
N ASP A 62 8.36 9.09 11.47
CA ASP A 62 7.06 9.61 11.85
C ASP A 62 6.88 9.54 13.38
N PRO A 63 6.70 10.69 14.07
CA PRO A 63 6.56 10.75 15.52
C PRO A 63 5.26 10.12 16.02
N ASN A 64 4.30 9.84 15.15
CA ASN A 64 3.01 9.24 15.49
C ASN A 64 3.00 7.71 15.37
N PHE A 65 4.12 7.10 14.99
CA PHE A 65 4.24 5.65 15.03
C PHE A 65 4.48 5.14 16.44
N TRP A 66 3.67 4.16 16.81
CA TRP A 66 3.72 3.45 18.08
C TRP A 66 3.72 1.95 17.82
N SER A 67 4.40 1.20 18.68
CA SER A 67 4.31 -0.25 18.67
C SER A 67 3.40 -0.74 19.80
N VAL A 68 2.59 -1.74 19.49
CA VAL A 68 1.78 -2.49 20.45
C VAL A 68 2.32 -3.91 20.52
N ARG A 69 2.55 -4.39 21.73
CA ARG A 69 3.02 -5.76 21.95
C ARG A 69 1.84 -6.74 21.82
N VAL A 70 1.90 -7.63 20.83
CA VAL A 70 0.94 -8.72 20.63
C VAL A 70 1.29 -9.91 21.52
N ASN A 71 2.55 -10.37 21.44
CA ASN A 71 3.11 -11.42 22.25
C ASN A 71 4.61 -11.15 22.54
N ARG A 72 5.39 -12.18 22.89
CA ARG A 72 6.82 -12.00 23.19
C ARG A 72 7.62 -11.47 22.00
N ASP A 73 7.27 -11.86 20.79
CA ASP A 73 8.03 -11.61 19.57
C ASP A 73 7.32 -10.68 18.57
N ILE A 74 5.99 -10.77 18.46
CA ILE A 74 5.22 -10.01 17.49
C ILE A 74 4.89 -8.61 17.98
N ARG A 75 5.10 -7.62 17.09
CA ARG A 75 4.76 -6.20 17.27
C ARG A 75 3.81 -5.76 16.19
N LEU A 76 2.80 -4.98 16.60
CA LEU A 76 1.88 -4.28 15.73
C LEU A 76 2.28 -2.81 15.69
N ILE A 77 2.59 -2.28 14.51
CA ILE A 77 2.87 -0.86 14.31
C ILE A 77 1.57 -0.15 14.00
N VAL A 78 1.31 0.89 14.77
CA VAL A 78 0.12 1.73 14.62
C VAL A 78 0.53 3.20 14.47
N HIS A 79 -0.17 3.92 13.61
CA HIS A 79 -0.09 5.37 13.58
C HIS A 79 -1.23 5.92 14.43
N ARG A 80 -0.87 6.68 15.46
CA ARG A 80 -1.80 7.14 16.49
C ARG A 80 -1.78 8.65 16.59
N THR A 81 -2.94 9.25 16.39
CA THR A 81 -3.20 10.68 16.65
C THR A 81 -4.22 10.84 17.77
N LYS A 82 -4.68 12.05 18.02
CA LYS A 82 -5.76 12.31 19.00
C LYS A 82 -7.11 11.75 18.56
N SER A 83 -7.38 11.69 17.26
CA SER A 83 -8.68 11.33 16.67
C SER A 83 -8.66 10.06 15.82
N SER A 84 -7.49 9.45 15.58
CA SER A 84 -7.34 8.35 14.66
C SER A 84 -6.35 7.30 15.16
N LEU A 85 -6.67 6.04 14.93
CA LEU A 85 -5.80 4.89 15.12
C LEU A 85 -5.78 4.07 13.83
N LEU A 86 -4.61 4.00 13.19
CA LEU A 86 -4.40 3.25 11.95
C LEU A 86 -3.46 2.07 12.22
N LEU A 87 -3.89 0.84 11.94
CA LEU A 87 -3.02 -0.32 11.94
C LEU A 87 -2.19 -0.32 10.66
N CYS A 88 -0.86 -0.20 10.77
CA CYS A 88 0.03 0.01 9.64
C CYS A 88 0.78 -1.25 9.22
N TYR A 89 1.30 -2.01 10.18
CA TYR A 89 2.15 -3.17 9.90
C TYR A 89 2.17 -4.13 11.10
N VAL A 90 2.42 -5.41 10.85
CA VAL A 90 2.65 -6.41 11.90
C VAL A 90 3.78 -7.35 11.50
N GLY A 91 4.65 -7.68 12.44
CA GLY A 91 5.77 -8.59 12.19
C GLY A 91 6.55 -8.90 13.45
N HIS A 92 7.62 -9.67 13.27
CA HIS A 92 8.59 -9.90 14.34
C HIS A 92 9.22 -8.58 14.76
N HIS A 93 9.69 -8.53 16.02
CA HIS A 93 10.16 -7.31 16.68
C HIS A 93 11.05 -6.44 15.79
N ASP A 94 12.15 -6.99 15.29
CA ASP A 94 13.14 -6.21 14.53
C ASP A 94 12.62 -5.77 13.15
N ASP A 95 11.82 -6.60 12.50
CA ASP A 95 11.21 -6.27 11.21
C ASP A 95 10.18 -5.17 11.35
N ALA A 96 9.38 -5.19 12.41
CA ALA A 96 8.38 -4.19 12.68
C ALA A 96 9.02 -2.80 12.96
N TYR A 97 10.08 -2.76 13.75
CA TYR A 97 10.80 -1.51 14.03
C TYR A 97 11.51 -0.98 12.78
N ARG A 98 12.21 -1.84 12.03
CA ARG A 98 12.85 -1.48 10.76
C ARG A 98 11.85 -0.95 9.74
N TRP A 99 10.66 -1.53 9.69
CA TRP A 99 9.58 -1.05 8.84
C TRP A 99 9.14 0.37 9.20
N ALA A 100 8.96 0.66 10.51
CA ALA A 100 8.55 1.96 11.01
C ALA A 100 9.63 3.04 10.85
N GLU A 101 10.91 2.69 10.99
CA GLU A 101 12.05 3.61 10.80
C GLU A 101 12.13 4.17 9.38
N ARG A 102 11.68 3.39 8.40
CA ARG A 102 11.79 3.73 6.98
C ARG A 102 10.53 4.36 6.41
N ARG A 103 9.48 4.58 7.20
CA ARG A 103 8.19 5.03 6.67
C ARG A 103 7.63 6.20 7.46
N LYS A 104 6.82 6.99 6.76
CA LYS A 104 6.00 8.06 7.35
C LYS A 104 4.61 8.06 6.72
N LEU A 105 3.62 8.49 7.48
CA LEU A 105 2.29 8.80 6.96
C LEU A 105 2.23 10.30 6.70
N GLU A 106 1.96 10.68 5.47
CA GLU A 106 1.85 12.08 5.08
C GLU A 106 0.65 12.34 4.18
N THR A 107 0.27 13.61 4.08
CA THR A 107 -0.68 14.07 3.08
C THR A 107 0.11 14.52 1.85
N HIS A 108 -0.18 13.93 0.70
CA HIS A 108 0.52 14.29 -0.52
C HIS A 108 0.21 15.75 -0.91
N PRO A 109 1.23 16.60 -1.12
CA PRO A 109 1.04 18.04 -1.24
C PRO A 109 0.21 18.45 -2.46
N LYS A 110 0.18 17.64 -3.51
CA LYS A 110 -0.50 17.96 -4.76
C LYS A 110 -1.87 17.30 -4.89
N THR A 111 -2.00 16.04 -4.47
CA THR A 111 -3.27 15.30 -4.59
C THR A 111 -4.15 15.46 -3.35
N GLY A 112 -3.57 15.79 -2.18
CA GLY A 112 -4.28 15.83 -0.91
C GLY A 112 -4.57 14.45 -0.30
N ALA A 113 -4.15 13.36 -0.94
CA ALA A 113 -4.37 12.00 -0.46
C ALA A 113 -3.43 11.65 0.70
N ALA A 114 -3.91 10.93 1.71
CA ALA A 114 -3.05 10.32 2.71
C ALA A 114 -2.20 9.21 2.06
N GLN A 115 -0.90 9.22 2.32
CA GLN A 115 0.06 8.25 1.77
C GLN A 115 0.97 7.72 2.87
N LEU A 116 1.25 6.42 2.80
CA LEU A 116 2.31 5.79 3.58
C LEU A 116 3.55 5.69 2.68
N VAL A 117 4.51 6.58 2.92
CA VAL A 117 5.69 6.78 2.07
C VAL A 117 6.90 6.10 2.69
N GLU A 118 7.68 5.40 1.88
CA GLU A 118 8.99 4.91 2.27
C GLU A 118 10.02 6.03 2.14
N VAL A 119 10.66 6.38 3.26
CA VAL A 119 11.68 7.44 3.32
C VAL A 119 13.01 6.86 2.90
N ARG A 120 13.59 7.40 1.85
CA ARG A 120 14.91 7.03 1.40
C ARG A 120 15.96 7.63 2.31
N GLU A 121 16.77 6.79 2.96
CA GLU A 121 18.00 7.24 3.57
C GLU A 121 18.97 7.60 2.45
N THR A 122 19.23 8.90 2.26
CA THR A 122 20.34 9.35 1.46
C THR A 122 21.61 8.93 2.19
N VAL A 123 22.20 7.81 1.84
CA VAL A 123 23.55 7.46 2.25
C VAL A 123 24.45 8.51 1.60
N ARG A 124 24.79 9.55 2.34
CA ARG A 124 25.90 10.43 1.98
C ARG A 124 27.15 9.58 2.12
N GLU A 125 27.65 9.06 1.01
CA GLU A 125 29.03 8.61 0.94
C GLU A 125 29.91 9.83 1.25
N ILE A 126 30.42 9.88 2.48
CA ILE A 126 31.47 10.81 2.82
C ILE A 126 32.72 10.22 2.15
N PRO A 127 33.29 10.88 1.12
CA PRO A 127 34.53 10.40 0.54
C PRO A 127 35.60 10.48 1.62
N VAL A 128 36.00 9.34 2.16
CA VAL A 128 37.19 9.24 3.01
C VAL A 128 38.36 9.51 2.06
N PRO A 129 39.18 10.55 2.27
CA PRO A 129 40.33 10.80 1.45
C PRO A 129 41.37 9.72 1.71
N THR A 130 41.29 8.64 0.97
CA THR A 130 42.38 7.68 0.90
C THR A 130 43.45 8.29 0.02
N VAL A 131 44.60 8.61 0.61
CA VAL A 131 45.81 9.00 -0.13
C VAL A 131 46.25 7.77 -0.92
N VAL A 132 45.78 7.66 -2.15
CA VAL A 132 46.28 6.68 -3.12
C VAL A 132 47.04 7.45 -4.17
N GLU A 133 48.32 7.05 -4.36
CA GLU A 133 49.21 7.54 -5.41
C GLU A 133 48.50 7.53 -6.77
N LYS A 134 48.59 8.66 -7.49
CA LYS A 134 48.07 8.86 -8.84
C LYS A 134 48.67 7.81 -9.80
N LYS A 135 47.91 6.75 -10.06
CA LYS A 135 47.87 6.12 -11.38
C LYS A 135 46.68 6.70 -12.11
N GLU A 136 46.92 7.33 -13.26
CA GLU A 136 45.87 7.75 -14.17
C GLU A 136 44.99 6.54 -14.49
N PRO A 137 43.67 6.59 -14.15
CA PRO A 137 42.77 5.54 -14.58
C PRO A 137 42.63 5.65 -16.11
N ALA A 138 42.80 4.50 -16.77
CA ALA A 138 42.36 4.37 -18.16
C ALA A 138 40.87 4.74 -18.23
N PRO A 139 40.40 5.40 -19.32
CA PRO A 139 38.99 5.73 -19.46
C PRO A 139 38.16 4.43 -19.37
N GLU A 140 37.33 4.31 -18.35
CA GLU A 140 36.30 3.28 -18.32
C GLU A 140 35.45 3.44 -19.58
N PRO A 141 35.14 2.33 -20.29
CA PRO A 141 34.24 2.42 -21.41
C PRO A 141 32.93 3.03 -20.97
N GLU A 142 32.55 4.17 -21.53
CA GLU A 142 31.23 4.78 -21.35
C GLU A 142 30.19 3.73 -21.74
N VAL A 143 29.57 3.08 -20.75
CA VAL A 143 28.40 2.25 -20.97
C VAL A 143 27.33 3.22 -21.49
N PRO A 144 26.78 3.02 -22.69
CA PRO A 144 25.78 3.93 -23.23
C PRO A 144 24.63 4.01 -22.25
N SER A 145 24.41 5.18 -21.66
CA SER A 145 23.31 5.43 -20.75
C SER A 145 22.00 5.14 -21.50
N LYS A 146 21.19 4.23 -20.96
CA LYS A 146 19.88 3.94 -21.53
C LYS A 146 19.02 5.22 -21.51
N PRO A 147 18.09 5.38 -22.48
CA PRO A 147 17.22 6.54 -22.49
C PRO A 147 16.36 6.56 -21.23
N LEU A 148 16.26 7.75 -20.62
CA LEU A 148 15.41 7.96 -19.45
C LEU A 148 13.94 7.90 -19.87
N LEU A 149 13.12 7.17 -19.12
CA LEU A 149 11.70 6.95 -19.44
C LEU A 149 10.84 8.22 -19.29
N TYR A 150 11.25 9.13 -18.41
CA TYR A 150 10.44 10.30 -18.05
C TYR A 150 11.12 11.64 -18.36
N ALA A 151 12.13 11.66 -19.23
CA ALA A 151 12.86 12.88 -19.60
C ALA A 151 11.92 13.99 -20.12
N ASP A 152 10.90 13.62 -20.86
CA ASP A 152 9.92 14.54 -21.47
C ASP A 152 8.68 14.76 -20.57
N VAL A 153 8.59 14.12 -19.39
CA VAL A 153 7.46 14.24 -18.47
C VAL A 153 7.74 15.35 -17.47
N PRO A 154 6.91 16.40 -17.39
CA PRO A 154 7.09 17.44 -16.37
C PRO A 154 7.01 16.87 -14.95
N ARG A 155 7.89 17.32 -14.06
CA ARG A 155 7.87 16.91 -12.63
C ARG A 155 6.51 17.14 -11.97
N THR A 156 5.82 18.22 -12.35
CA THR A 156 4.47 18.52 -11.86
C THR A 156 3.44 17.47 -12.26
N THR A 157 3.65 16.81 -13.41
CA THR A 157 2.80 15.71 -13.88
C THR A 157 2.99 14.48 -13.02
N LEU A 158 4.23 14.13 -12.67
CA LEU A 158 4.52 13.02 -11.76
C LEU A 158 3.91 13.25 -10.36
N LEU A 159 4.02 14.48 -9.84
CA LEU A 159 3.34 14.87 -8.60
C LEU A 159 1.81 14.74 -8.70
N ASN A 160 1.20 15.12 -9.82
CA ASN A 160 -0.25 14.95 -10.01
C ASN A 160 -0.68 13.48 -10.02
N TYR A 161 0.23 12.57 -10.34
CA TYR A 161 0.02 11.12 -10.25
C TYR A 161 0.32 10.54 -8.87
N GLY A 162 0.61 11.37 -7.88
CA GLY A 162 0.82 10.94 -6.50
C GLY A 162 2.24 10.44 -6.20
N VAL A 163 3.23 10.71 -7.08
CA VAL A 163 4.64 10.40 -6.80
C VAL A 163 5.12 11.27 -5.64
N PRO A 164 5.59 10.71 -4.51
CA PRO A 164 6.10 11.49 -3.39
C PRO A 164 7.29 12.35 -3.79
N GLU A 165 7.42 13.55 -3.21
CA GLU A 165 8.52 14.46 -3.51
C GLU A 165 9.90 13.83 -3.32
N GLU A 166 10.04 12.96 -2.32
CA GLU A 166 11.30 12.26 -2.02
C GLU A 166 11.75 11.31 -3.12
N TRP A 167 10.82 10.79 -3.92
CA TRP A 167 11.07 9.83 -5.00
C TRP A 167 11.10 10.45 -6.39
N LEU A 168 10.80 11.75 -6.52
CA LEU A 168 10.72 12.42 -7.83
C LEU A 168 12.01 12.33 -8.63
N ASP A 169 13.15 12.51 -7.99
CA ASP A 169 14.45 12.49 -8.68
C ASP A 169 14.79 11.08 -9.16
N ASP A 170 14.47 10.05 -8.36
CA ASP A 170 14.69 8.66 -8.72
C ASP A 170 13.79 8.25 -9.90
N VAL A 171 12.51 8.59 -9.83
CA VAL A 171 11.56 8.35 -10.94
C VAL A 171 12.01 9.09 -12.20
N TYR A 172 12.44 10.35 -12.08
CA TYR A 172 12.87 11.14 -13.23
C TYR A 172 14.12 10.59 -13.90
N GLN A 173 15.01 9.96 -13.13
CA GLN A 173 16.24 9.34 -13.62
C GLN A 173 16.05 7.86 -13.99
N ALA A 174 14.85 7.32 -13.86
CA ALA A 174 14.58 5.92 -14.14
C ALA A 174 14.71 5.57 -15.63
N ASP A 175 15.29 4.42 -15.87
CA ASP A 175 15.31 3.71 -17.14
C ASP A 175 14.50 2.41 -17.09
N GLU A 176 14.50 1.64 -18.17
CA GLU A 176 13.76 0.37 -18.25
C GLU A 176 14.20 -0.68 -17.20
N ASP A 177 15.46 -0.63 -16.73
CA ASP A 177 15.98 -1.61 -15.77
C ASP A 177 15.62 -1.23 -14.33
N SER A 178 15.64 0.07 -14.01
CA SER A 178 15.48 0.59 -12.64
C SER A 178 14.03 0.87 -12.25
N ILE A 179 13.14 1.10 -13.23
CA ILE A 179 11.77 1.54 -12.95
C ILE A 179 10.96 0.52 -12.12
N LEU A 180 11.17 -0.78 -12.31
CA LEU A 180 10.45 -1.81 -11.57
C LEU A 180 10.84 -1.82 -10.10
N GLU A 181 12.13 -1.65 -9.80
CA GLU A 181 12.62 -1.54 -8.42
C GLU A 181 12.10 -0.27 -7.74
N ILE A 182 12.17 0.87 -8.43
CA ILE A 182 11.64 2.13 -7.90
C ILE A 182 10.13 2.03 -7.62
N ALA A 183 9.37 1.41 -8.52
CA ALA A 183 7.93 1.26 -8.40
C ALA A 183 7.50 0.45 -7.16
N GLU A 184 8.33 -0.48 -6.67
CA GLU A 184 8.08 -1.25 -5.45
C GLU A 184 8.08 -0.38 -4.18
N HIS A 185 8.80 0.74 -4.21
CA HIS A 185 8.92 1.67 -3.08
C HIS A 185 7.88 2.80 -3.11
N LEU A 186 7.19 2.97 -4.25
CA LEU A 186 6.18 4.02 -4.40
C LEU A 186 4.83 3.62 -3.80
N PRO A 187 4.01 4.61 -3.37
CA PRO A 187 2.60 4.37 -3.13
C PRO A 187 1.91 3.77 -4.37
N GLY A 188 0.92 2.90 -4.15
CA GLY A 188 0.30 2.11 -5.22
C GLY A 188 -0.15 2.93 -6.44
N GLU A 189 -0.83 4.07 -6.24
CA GLU A 189 -1.27 4.94 -7.33
C GLU A 189 -0.10 5.54 -8.12
N ALA A 190 0.98 5.93 -7.44
CA ALA A 190 2.18 6.46 -8.07
C ALA A 190 2.91 5.37 -8.86
N SER A 191 3.09 4.18 -8.24
CA SER A 191 3.66 3.00 -8.89
C SER A 191 2.93 2.65 -10.18
N GLU A 192 1.60 2.59 -10.11
CA GLU A 192 0.75 2.31 -11.25
C GLU A 192 0.90 3.33 -12.37
N ALA A 193 0.89 4.62 -12.00
CA ALA A 193 0.98 5.69 -12.97
C ALA A 193 2.33 5.72 -13.68
N VAL A 194 3.43 5.54 -12.94
CA VAL A 194 4.76 5.52 -13.57
C VAL A 194 4.95 4.31 -14.49
N LEU A 195 4.45 3.14 -14.11
CA LEU A 195 4.49 1.94 -14.97
C LEU A 195 3.60 2.09 -16.22
N GLU A 196 2.42 2.71 -16.10
CA GLU A 196 1.56 3.01 -17.26
C GLU A 196 2.23 4.00 -18.20
N LEU A 197 2.86 5.07 -17.68
CA LEU A 197 3.65 6.01 -18.49
C LEU A 197 4.82 5.33 -19.19
N ALA A 198 5.55 4.45 -18.51
CA ALA A 198 6.68 3.71 -19.09
C ALA A 198 6.27 2.86 -20.30
N THR A 199 5.02 2.39 -20.32
CA THR A 199 4.47 1.62 -21.44
C THR A 199 3.78 2.48 -22.52
N GLY A 200 3.92 3.81 -22.45
CA GLY A 200 3.31 4.76 -23.38
C GLY A 200 1.81 5.01 -23.15
N GLY A 201 1.30 4.61 -21.99
CA GLY A 201 -0.07 4.90 -21.56
C GLY A 201 -0.25 6.33 -21.07
N ALA A 202 -1.50 6.71 -20.79
CA ALA A 202 -1.86 8.00 -20.21
C ALA A 202 -2.65 7.77 -18.91
N PRO A 203 -1.96 7.78 -17.75
CA PRO A 203 -2.62 7.58 -16.47
C PRO A 203 -3.67 8.64 -16.19
N ARG A 204 -4.74 8.24 -15.53
CA ARG A 204 -5.79 9.19 -15.12
C ARG A 204 -5.48 9.73 -13.74
N VAL A 205 -5.51 11.06 -13.60
CA VAL A 205 -5.49 11.70 -12.29
C VAL A 205 -6.86 11.46 -11.63
N THR A 206 -6.86 10.86 -10.47
CA THR A 206 -8.06 10.74 -9.65
C THR A 206 -8.20 12.03 -8.85
N ALA A 207 -9.02 12.96 -9.34
CA ALA A 207 -9.35 14.15 -8.58
C ALA A 207 -10.61 13.87 -7.74
N PRO A 208 -10.63 14.24 -6.45
CA PRO A 208 -11.86 14.20 -5.67
C PRO A 208 -12.86 15.23 -6.23
N ALA A 209 -14.14 14.94 -6.13
CA ALA A 209 -15.21 15.85 -6.61
C ALA A 209 -15.20 17.20 -5.84
N THR A 210 -14.74 17.18 -4.59
CA THR A 210 -14.47 18.31 -3.70
C THR A 210 -13.20 17.99 -2.93
N GLU A 211 -12.38 19.01 -2.59
CA GLU A 211 -11.21 18.77 -1.72
C GLU A 211 -11.69 18.17 -0.38
N PRO A 212 -11.28 16.93 -0.04
CA PRO A 212 -11.72 16.30 1.18
C PRO A 212 -11.09 16.98 2.41
N GLU A 213 -11.88 17.22 3.44
CA GLU A 213 -11.36 17.75 4.73
C GLU A 213 -10.41 16.72 5.41
N ASP A 214 -10.67 15.43 5.23
CA ASP A 214 -9.81 14.34 5.71
C ASP A 214 -9.02 13.73 4.53
N PRO A 215 -7.67 13.75 4.53
CA PRO A 215 -6.85 13.12 3.49
C PRO A 215 -7.13 11.64 3.25
N PHE A 216 -7.72 10.94 4.23
CA PHE A 216 -8.14 9.55 4.08
C PHE A 216 -9.42 9.37 3.26
N GLU A 217 -10.20 10.42 3.07
CA GLU A 217 -11.40 10.36 2.20
C GLU A 217 -11.06 10.47 0.71
N HIS A 218 -9.82 10.83 0.37
CA HIS A 218 -9.38 10.83 -1.02
C HIS A 218 -9.51 9.42 -1.62
N PRO A 219 -10.04 9.28 -2.86
CA PRO A 219 -10.24 7.96 -3.49
C PRO A 219 -8.99 7.07 -3.49
N ASP A 220 -7.81 7.64 -3.74
CA ASP A 220 -6.55 6.90 -3.73
C ASP A 220 -6.15 6.46 -2.31
N ALA A 221 -6.46 7.25 -1.28
CA ALA A 221 -6.25 6.86 0.10
C ALA A 221 -7.20 5.74 0.54
N GLN A 222 -8.48 5.80 0.15
CA GLN A 222 -9.48 4.77 0.46
C GLN A 222 -9.15 3.40 -0.14
N ARG A 223 -8.36 3.35 -1.21
CA ARG A 223 -7.85 2.09 -1.78
C ARG A 223 -6.86 1.38 -0.85
N ARG A 224 -6.18 2.12 0.01
CA ARG A 224 -5.10 1.62 0.89
C ARG A 224 -5.43 1.62 2.37
N PHE A 225 -6.29 2.54 2.77
CA PHE A 225 -6.71 2.71 4.15
C PHE A 225 -8.21 2.49 4.25
N ARG A 226 -8.60 1.49 5.03
CA ARG A 226 -10.01 1.16 5.21
C ARG A 226 -10.47 1.53 6.59
N GLU A 227 -11.55 2.29 6.67
CA GLU A 227 -12.19 2.60 7.93
C GLU A 227 -12.99 1.39 8.41
N MET A 228 -12.79 1.04 9.68
CA MET A 228 -13.53 0.02 10.40
C MET A 228 -14.52 0.71 11.34
N SER A 229 -15.72 0.95 10.86
CA SER A 229 -16.73 1.74 11.55
C SER A 229 -17.19 1.13 12.89
N ASN A 230 -17.06 -0.19 13.03
CA ASN A 230 -17.40 -0.91 14.26
C ASN A 230 -16.65 -2.24 14.37
N ALA A 231 -16.75 -2.87 15.54
CA ALA A 231 -16.10 -4.13 15.85
C ALA A 231 -16.53 -5.28 14.93
N ASP A 232 -17.81 -5.32 14.52
CA ASP A 232 -18.34 -6.37 13.64
C ASP A 232 -17.75 -6.26 12.21
N VAL A 233 -17.52 -5.03 11.74
CA VAL A 233 -16.83 -4.79 10.44
C VAL A 233 -15.39 -5.26 10.51
N LEU A 234 -14.68 -4.92 11.61
CA LEU A 234 -13.31 -5.38 11.81
C LEU A 234 -13.24 -6.89 11.97
N GLU A 235 -14.14 -7.49 12.76
CA GLU A 235 -14.17 -8.93 12.96
C GLU A 235 -14.39 -9.67 11.65
N ARG A 236 -15.37 -9.25 10.87
CA ARG A 236 -15.58 -9.80 9.52
C ARG A 236 -14.35 -9.60 8.65
N ALA A 237 -13.77 -8.42 8.69
CA ALA A 237 -12.56 -8.10 7.97
C ALA A 237 -11.39 -9.01 8.37
N LEU A 238 -11.16 -9.24 9.64
CA LEU A 238 -10.06 -10.07 10.14
C LEU A 238 -10.33 -11.58 10.07
N ASN A 239 -11.60 -12.01 10.06
CA ASN A 239 -11.98 -13.44 9.99
C ASN A 239 -12.21 -13.92 8.56
N TYR A 240 -12.30 -13.03 7.61
CA TYR A 240 -12.37 -13.42 6.22
C TYR A 240 -11.08 -14.16 5.83
N PRO A 241 -11.16 -15.31 5.14
CA PRO A 241 -9.94 -16.02 4.70
C PRO A 241 -9.07 -15.04 3.92
N TRP A 242 -7.81 -14.87 4.34
CA TRP A 242 -6.88 -13.88 3.75
C TRP A 242 -6.70 -14.08 2.25
N GLU A 243 -6.77 -15.33 1.85
CA GLU A 243 -6.77 -15.72 0.44
C GLU A 243 -7.94 -15.11 -0.35
N LYS A 244 -9.07 -14.84 0.33
CA LYS A 244 -10.22 -14.15 -0.26
C LYS A 244 -10.12 -12.62 -0.19
N TRP A 245 -9.23 -12.07 0.65
CA TRP A 245 -9.01 -10.62 0.70
C TRP A 245 -8.33 -10.09 -0.56
N MET A 246 -7.42 -10.84 -1.14
CA MET A 246 -6.80 -10.50 -2.43
C MET A 246 -7.80 -10.48 -3.59
N ILE A 247 -8.97 -11.08 -3.39
CA ILE A 247 -10.04 -11.17 -4.39
C ILE A 247 -11.36 -10.54 -3.90
N PHE A 248 -11.30 -9.72 -2.83
CA PHE A 248 -12.49 -9.03 -2.31
C PHE A 248 -12.96 -7.94 -3.28
N LEU A 249 -14.27 -7.92 -3.54
CA LEU A 249 -14.92 -6.85 -4.31
C LEU A 249 -15.35 -5.73 -3.38
N HIS A 250 -14.98 -4.51 -3.72
CA HIS A 250 -15.62 -3.32 -3.18
C HIS A 250 -17.11 -3.31 -3.59
N PRO A 251 -18.04 -2.77 -2.77
CA PRO A 251 -19.46 -2.74 -3.13
C PRO A 251 -19.76 -2.17 -4.52
N GLU A 252 -19.04 -1.15 -4.96
CA GLU A 252 -19.16 -0.60 -6.32
C GLU A 252 -18.68 -1.58 -7.40
N GLN A 253 -17.61 -2.31 -7.13
CA GLN A 253 -17.12 -3.35 -8.04
C GLN A 253 -18.11 -4.53 -8.12
N GLN A 254 -18.76 -4.87 -7.00
CA GLN A 254 -19.79 -5.90 -6.96
C GLN A 254 -20.97 -5.53 -7.87
N GLN A 255 -21.41 -4.27 -7.86
CA GLN A 255 -22.44 -3.79 -8.77
C GLN A 255 -22.03 -3.97 -10.25
N ILE A 256 -20.76 -3.73 -10.60
CA ILE A 256 -20.25 -3.96 -11.96
C ILE A 256 -20.26 -5.45 -12.31
N VAL A 257 -19.91 -6.31 -11.36
CA VAL A 257 -19.89 -7.78 -11.54
C VAL A 257 -21.28 -8.34 -11.75
N GLU A 258 -22.27 -7.87 -10.99
CA GLU A 258 -23.63 -8.41 -10.98
C GLU A 258 -24.55 -7.80 -12.06
N ARG A 259 -24.17 -6.66 -12.61
CA ARG A 259 -24.97 -5.95 -13.59
C ARG A 259 -25.10 -6.73 -14.89
N ASP A 260 -26.33 -6.79 -15.47
CA ASP A 260 -26.56 -7.33 -16.80
C ASP A 260 -26.15 -6.33 -17.88
N TYR A 261 -25.41 -6.83 -18.86
CA TYR A 261 -24.94 -6.04 -20.00
C TYR A 261 -25.52 -6.62 -21.30
N ASN A 262 -26.14 -5.77 -22.11
CA ASN A 262 -26.70 -6.15 -23.40
C ASN A 262 -25.66 -6.13 -24.54
N GLY A 263 -24.37 -6.25 -24.24
CA GLY A 263 -23.29 -6.21 -25.23
C GLY A 263 -21.92 -6.15 -24.56
N PRO A 264 -20.86 -5.84 -25.34
CA PRO A 264 -19.52 -5.71 -24.82
C PRO A 264 -19.44 -4.65 -23.72
N ALA A 265 -18.85 -5.01 -22.57
CA ALA A 265 -18.61 -4.10 -21.47
C ALA A 265 -17.11 -3.86 -21.29
N ARG A 266 -16.72 -2.61 -21.12
CA ARG A 266 -15.35 -2.22 -20.82
C ARG A 266 -15.24 -1.71 -19.38
N VAL A 267 -14.41 -2.38 -18.58
CA VAL A 267 -14.04 -1.91 -17.25
C VAL A 267 -12.69 -1.19 -17.36
N SER A 268 -12.69 0.11 -17.06
CA SER A 268 -11.49 0.95 -17.08
C SER A 268 -11.22 1.52 -15.69
N GLY A 269 -9.96 1.77 -15.39
CA GLY A 269 -9.47 2.31 -14.15
C GLY A 269 -7.94 2.26 -14.14
N SER A 270 -7.29 3.00 -13.28
CA SER A 270 -5.83 2.92 -13.07
C SER A 270 -5.40 1.49 -12.69
N ALA A 271 -4.13 1.16 -12.80
CA ALA A 271 -3.61 -0.15 -12.37
C ALA A 271 -3.97 -0.38 -10.89
N GLY A 272 -4.02 -1.61 -10.39
CA GLY A 272 -4.38 -1.93 -8.99
C GLY A 272 -5.83 -1.62 -8.53
N THR A 273 -6.66 -0.95 -9.35
CA THR A 273 -8.09 -0.72 -9.03
C THR A 273 -8.93 -2.00 -8.99
N GLY A 274 -8.30 -3.16 -9.06
CA GLY A 274 -9.01 -4.44 -8.99
C GLY A 274 -9.72 -4.85 -10.29
N LYS A 275 -9.40 -4.26 -11.45
CA LYS A 275 -9.99 -4.66 -12.76
C LYS A 275 -9.92 -6.16 -13.01
N THR A 276 -8.77 -6.76 -12.72
CA THR A 276 -8.55 -8.21 -12.82
C THR A 276 -9.48 -8.96 -11.87
N ILE A 277 -9.66 -8.47 -10.65
CA ILE A 277 -10.56 -9.08 -9.65
C ILE A 277 -12.01 -8.97 -10.12
N VAL A 278 -12.42 -7.83 -10.66
CA VAL A 278 -13.76 -7.67 -11.29
C VAL A 278 -13.96 -8.67 -12.43
N ALA A 279 -12.97 -8.86 -13.29
CA ALA A 279 -13.04 -9.83 -14.40
C ALA A 279 -13.18 -11.28 -13.90
N LEU A 280 -12.39 -11.68 -12.89
CA LEU A 280 -12.46 -13.01 -12.27
C LEU A 280 -13.83 -13.25 -11.62
N HIS A 281 -14.31 -12.30 -10.81
CA HIS A 281 -15.62 -12.41 -10.19
C HIS A 281 -16.76 -12.41 -11.20
N ARG A 282 -16.64 -11.63 -12.28
CA ARG A 282 -17.62 -11.65 -13.36
C ARG A 282 -17.66 -13.00 -14.04
N ALA A 283 -16.53 -13.63 -14.31
CA ALA A 283 -16.46 -14.97 -14.86
C ALA A 283 -17.16 -15.99 -13.95
N VAL A 284 -16.89 -15.96 -12.64
CA VAL A 284 -17.56 -16.82 -11.66
C VAL A 284 -19.06 -16.52 -11.56
N HIS A 285 -19.45 -15.25 -11.57
CA HIS A 285 -20.87 -14.87 -11.54
C HIS A 285 -21.65 -15.45 -12.73
N LEU A 286 -21.11 -15.30 -13.95
CA LEU A 286 -21.74 -15.82 -15.16
C LEU A 286 -21.87 -17.33 -15.17
N THR A 287 -20.87 -18.07 -14.68
CA THR A 287 -20.92 -19.54 -14.59
C THR A 287 -21.87 -20.03 -13.49
N ARG A 288 -22.06 -19.24 -12.41
CA ARG A 288 -23.06 -19.54 -11.37
C ARG A 288 -24.49 -19.26 -11.83
N GLN A 289 -24.69 -18.24 -12.66
CA GLN A 289 -26.02 -17.96 -13.24
C GLN A 289 -26.43 -18.99 -14.30
N ASN A 290 -25.48 -19.50 -15.05
CA ASN A 290 -25.72 -20.50 -16.09
C ASN A 290 -24.62 -21.58 -16.03
N THR A 291 -24.96 -22.75 -15.57
CA THR A 291 -24.03 -23.89 -15.41
C THR A 291 -23.42 -24.38 -16.72
N ASP A 292 -24.07 -24.10 -17.85
CA ASP A 292 -23.58 -24.45 -19.19
C ASP A 292 -22.71 -23.38 -19.82
N ALA A 293 -22.57 -22.21 -19.15
CA ALA A 293 -21.76 -21.11 -19.66
C ALA A 293 -20.27 -21.48 -19.69
N ARG A 294 -19.64 -21.17 -20.83
CA ARG A 294 -18.18 -21.26 -20.99
C ARG A 294 -17.59 -19.87 -21.05
N VAL A 295 -16.73 -19.54 -20.09
CA VAL A 295 -16.08 -18.24 -20.02
C VAL A 295 -14.59 -18.39 -20.33
N LEU A 296 -14.11 -17.66 -21.31
CA LEU A 296 -12.69 -17.60 -21.68
C LEU A 296 -12.06 -16.36 -21.09
N LEU A 297 -11.05 -16.53 -20.23
CA LEU A 297 -10.18 -15.46 -19.75
C LEU A 297 -8.88 -15.47 -20.54
N THR A 298 -8.52 -14.33 -21.13
CA THR A 298 -7.28 -14.18 -21.91
C THR A 298 -6.40 -13.09 -21.34
N THR A 299 -5.09 -13.26 -21.50
CA THR A 299 -4.08 -12.30 -21.09
C THR A 299 -2.85 -12.39 -22.00
N LEU A 300 -1.95 -11.41 -21.92
CA LEU A 300 -0.81 -11.27 -22.83
C LEU A 300 0.39 -12.16 -22.47
N SER A 301 0.48 -12.72 -21.26
CA SER A 301 1.62 -13.53 -20.82
C SER A 301 1.22 -14.80 -20.12
N GLU A 302 2.02 -15.87 -20.27
CA GLU A 302 1.83 -17.16 -19.60
C GLU A 302 1.92 -17.02 -18.07
N ALA A 303 2.84 -16.20 -17.56
CA ALA A 303 2.99 -15.96 -16.13
C ALA A 303 1.72 -15.33 -15.53
N LEU A 304 1.12 -14.37 -16.23
CA LEU A 304 -0.13 -13.76 -15.81
C LEU A 304 -1.30 -14.75 -15.91
N ALA A 305 -1.34 -15.59 -16.95
CA ALA A 305 -2.35 -16.63 -17.09
C ALA A 305 -2.30 -17.63 -15.92
N ALA A 306 -1.11 -18.09 -15.53
CA ALA A 306 -0.92 -18.98 -14.38
C ALA A 306 -1.36 -18.30 -13.06
N SER A 307 -1.06 -17.02 -12.89
CA SER A 307 -1.50 -16.22 -11.73
C SER A 307 -3.03 -16.10 -11.68
N LEU A 308 -3.68 -15.82 -12.82
CA LEU A 308 -5.14 -15.74 -12.91
C LEU A 308 -5.81 -17.09 -12.61
N GLU A 309 -5.24 -18.19 -13.08
CA GLU A 309 -5.74 -19.54 -12.77
C GLU A 309 -5.67 -19.82 -11.26
N GLN A 310 -4.55 -19.48 -10.60
CA GLN A 310 -4.44 -19.62 -9.14
C GLN A 310 -5.46 -18.77 -8.38
N LEU A 311 -5.69 -17.54 -8.81
CA LEU A 311 -6.69 -16.67 -8.19
C LEU A 311 -8.12 -17.20 -8.42
N LEU A 312 -8.40 -17.71 -9.61
CA LEU A 312 -9.72 -18.28 -9.95
C LEU A 312 -10.04 -19.51 -9.12
N ARG A 313 -9.04 -20.36 -8.83
CA ARG A 313 -9.22 -21.54 -7.95
C ARG A 313 -9.56 -21.20 -6.50
N ARG A 314 -9.36 -19.93 -6.08
CA ARG A 314 -9.65 -19.45 -4.73
C ARG A 314 -11.03 -18.78 -4.60
N LEU A 315 -11.68 -18.47 -5.73
CA LEU A 315 -13.05 -17.95 -5.83
C LEU A 315 -14.10 -19.04 -5.80
#